data_87101e0e4378b218a4b822a6cf8d9606
#
_entry.id   87101e0e4378b218a4b822a6cf8d9606
#
_cell.length_a   1.000
_cell.length_b   1.000
_cell.length_c   1.000
_cell.angle_alpha   90.00
_cell.angle_beta   90.00
_cell.angle_gamma   90.00
#
_symmetry.space_group_name_H-M   'P 1'
#
loop_
_entity.id
_entity.type
_entity.pdbx_description
1 polymer ?
#
loop_
_entity_poly.entity_id
_entity_poly.type
_entity_poly.pdbx_seq_one_letter_code
_entity_poly.pdbx_strand_id
1 'polypeptide(L)'
;PSRGLGDGYKRQVYAAKLKVNDGQEVQEGQTLIEWDPYTNAILTEVEGTIAFGDIVEGVTMKEDFDEITGLSTKVIISHRDEKKQPRISLKDINGETVRRYILPAGANINVNEGDHVNAGDLIVKIPRESAKTKDITGGLPRVAELFEARKPHEQATITEITGKVKFGGFVKGMRKVIVESESGDECEYLIPRGKHINVHEGDEVVAGEALMDGASNPHDILRVLGEDELRKYLVNEVQEVYRLQGVAINDKHIEVIVRQMLRHLIIEDSGDTEFLIGEQVTKKVFNSTNQEAIKNKKKPAKGAPVLLGITKSSLSTESFISAASFQETTRVLTEVSVSGKRDNLVGLKENVTMGRLIPAGTGCRAYSGIRIEEPEIENSGEEEEEKTTVAAE
;
A
#
# COMPACT_ATOMS: atom_id res chain seq x y z
N PRO A 1 -13.43 3.16 -27.78
CA PRO A 1 -12.99 4.36 -27.11
C PRO A 1 -11.93 3.97 -26.10
N SER A 2 -10.70 4.28 -26.46
CA SER A 2 -9.48 4.01 -25.71
C SER A 2 -9.43 4.82 -24.40
N ARG A 3 -10.00 4.29 -23.34
CA ARG A 3 -9.73 4.76 -22.00
C ARG A 3 -8.44 4.04 -21.53
N GLY A 4 -7.32 4.74 -21.47
CA GLY A 4 -6.13 4.21 -20.82
C GLY A 4 -4.79 4.44 -21.48
N LEU A 5 -4.70 5.12 -22.62
CA LEU A 5 -3.41 5.46 -23.23
C LEU A 5 -2.88 6.83 -22.83
N GLY A 6 -3.64 7.62 -22.06
CA GLY A 6 -3.25 8.99 -21.68
C GLY A 6 -2.06 9.09 -20.72
N ASP A 7 -1.85 8.11 -19.83
CA ASP A 7 -0.80 8.15 -18.82
C ASP A 7 0.37 7.18 -19.08
N GLY A 8 0.21 6.23 -20.03
CA GLY A 8 1.25 5.25 -20.35
C GLY A 8 2.52 5.83 -21.00
N TYR A 9 2.43 6.96 -21.68
CA TYR A 9 3.57 7.58 -22.32
C TYR A 9 4.43 8.45 -21.39
N LYS A 10 3.88 8.85 -20.23
CA LYS A 10 4.59 9.68 -19.25
C LYS A 10 5.50 8.89 -18.31
N ARG A 11 5.31 7.58 -18.21
CA ARG A 11 6.13 6.69 -17.39
C ARG A 11 6.85 5.69 -18.27
N GLN A 12 7.99 6.10 -18.82
CA GLN A 12 8.86 5.17 -19.51
C GLN A 12 9.59 4.29 -18.49
N VAL A 13 9.71 3.01 -18.81
CA VAL A 13 10.48 2.08 -17.97
C VAL A 13 11.95 2.37 -18.19
N TYR A 14 12.71 2.57 -17.12
CA TYR A 14 14.15 2.76 -17.15
C TYR A 14 14.84 1.55 -17.84
N ALA A 15 15.86 1.82 -18.66
CA ALA A 15 16.58 0.81 -19.46
C ALA A 15 15.74 0.09 -20.54
N ALA A 16 14.62 0.64 -20.96
CA ALA A 16 13.87 0.13 -22.07
C ALA A 16 14.55 0.42 -23.41
N LYS A 17 14.62 -0.59 -24.31
CA LYS A 17 15.15 -0.44 -25.66
C LYS A 17 14.05 0.01 -26.61
N LEU A 18 14.18 1.20 -27.20
CA LEU A 18 13.33 1.66 -28.28
C LEU A 18 13.64 0.87 -29.57
N LYS A 19 12.61 0.33 -30.21
CA LYS A 19 12.70 -0.40 -31.49
C LYS A 19 12.27 0.44 -32.68
N VAL A 20 11.82 1.66 -32.43
CA VAL A 20 11.31 2.58 -33.45
C VAL A 20 12.00 3.92 -33.34
N ASN A 21 12.11 4.61 -34.47
CA ASN A 21 12.69 5.95 -34.56
C ASN A 21 11.57 7.01 -34.60
N ASP A 22 11.94 8.25 -34.25
CA ASP A 22 11.00 9.37 -34.32
C ASP A 22 10.57 9.63 -35.79
N GLY A 23 9.26 9.83 -35.99
CA GLY A 23 8.66 9.97 -37.32
C GLY A 23 8.44 8.69 -38.13
N GLN A 24 8.78 7.52 -37.60
CA GLN A 24 8.57 6.23 -38.26
C GLN A 24 7.08 5.83 -38.22
N GLU A 25 6.52 5.43 -39.37
CA GLU A 25 5.19 4.82 -39.43
C GLU A 25 5.23 3.42 -38.80
N VAL A 26 4.30 3.16 -37.90
CA VAL A 26 4.17 1.88 -37.18
C VAL A 26 2.89 1.16 -37.57
N GLN A 27 2.96 -0.17 -37.63
CA GLN A 27 1.83 -1.03 -37.93
C GLN A 27 1.17 -1.53 -36.64
N GLU A 28 -0.10 -1.91 -36.71
CA GLU A 28 -0.81 -2.51 -35.59
C GLU A 28 -0.13 -3.84 -35.15
N GLY A 29 0.19 -3.95 -33.84
CA GLY A 29 0.91 -5.10 -33.29
C GLY A 29 2.43 -5.02 -33.33
N GLN A 30 3.02 -3.95 -33.88
CA GLN A 30 4.47 -3.77 -33.90
C GLN A 30 5.01 -3.45 -32.50
N THR A 31 6.12 -4.11 -32.11
CA THR A 31 6.79 -3.85 -30.83
C THR A 31 7.51 -2.49 -30.87
N LEU A 32 7.09 -1.57 -30.02
CA LEU A 32 7.68 -0.24 -29.92
C LEU A 32 8.86 -0.20 -28.93
N ILE A 33 8.71 -0.90 -27.80
CA ILE A 33 9.64 -0.88 -26.68
C ILE A 33 9.81 -2.31 -26.15
N GLU A 34 11.03 -2.65 -25.80
CA GLU A 34 11.40 -3.93 -25.19
C GLU A 34 12.15 -3.67 -23.89
N TRP A 35 11.71 -4.30 -22.80
CA TRP A 35 12.39 -4.20 -21.50
C TRP A 35 12.32 -5.53 -20.75
N ASP A 36 13.21 -5.70 -19.77
CA ASP A 36 13.22 -6.84 -18.86
C ASP A 36 12.54 -6.47 -17.53
N PRO A 37 11.37 -7.01 -17.21
CA PRO A 37 10.66 -6.69 -15.97
C PRO A 37 11.29 -7.32 -14.72
N TYR A 38 12.17 -8.32 -14.89
CA TYR A 38 12.77 -9.10 -13.80
C TYR A 38 14.12 -8.57 -13.32
N THR A 39 14.67 -7.58 -14.00
CA THR A 39 15.95 -6.99 -13.63
C THR A 39 15.84 -5.46 -13.54
N ASN A 40 16.59 -4.89 -12.60
CA ASN A 40 16.90 -3.47 -12.60
C ASN A 40 18.25 -3.29 -13.32
N ALA A 41 18.29 -2.44 -14.32
CA ALA A 41 19.51 -2.20 -15.08
C ALA A 41 20.23 -0.96 -14.56
N ILE A 42 21.57 -0.97 -14.54
CA ILE A 42 22.37 0.23 -14.39
C ILE A 42 22.97 0.54 -15.77
N LEU A 43 22.61 1.70 -16.30
CA LEU A 43 23.12 2.21 -17.58
C LEU A 43 24.22 3.23 -17.33
N THR A 44 25.12 3.37 -18.29
CA THR A 44 26.11 4.46 -18.30
C THR A 44 25.44 5.80 -18.64
N GLU A 45 25.76 6.85 -17.90
CA GLU A 45 25.32 8.22 -18.22
C GLU A 45 26.31 8.96 -19.13
N VAL A 46 27.55 8.54 -19.11
CA VAL A 46 28.70 9.16 -19.82
C VAL A 46 29.51 8.09 -20.53
N GLU A 47 30.16 8.45 -21.60
CA GLU A 47 31.17 7.60 -22.26
C GLU A 47 32.46 7.54 -21.43
N GLY A 48 33.12 6.38 -21.46
CA GLY A 48 34.40 6.22 -20.76
C GLY A 48 34.90 4.78 -20.70
N THR A 49 36.04 4.62 -20.05
CA THR A 49 36.67 3.31 -19.84
C THR A 49 36.33 2.77 -18.45
N ILE A 50 35.91 1.50 -18.35
CA ILE A 50 35.54 0.84 -17.11
C ILE A 50 36.77 0.52 -16.28
N ALA A 51 36.69 0.85 -14.97
CA ALA A 51 37.65 0.40 -13.96
C ALA A 51 36.95 -0.16 -12.78
N PHE A 52 37.30 -1.36 -12.35
CA PHE A 52 36.76 -2.02 -11.19
C PHE A 52 37.40 -1.50 -9.90
N GLY A 53 36.59 -1.33 -8.85
CA GLY A 53 37.05 -0.97 -7.52
C GLY A 53 36.47 -1.92 -6.48
N ASP A 54 37.31 -2.51 -5.63
CA ASP A 54 36.96 -3.46 -4.59
C ASP A 54 36.23 -4.73 -5.09
N ILE A 55 36.34 -5.05 -6.40
CA ILE A 55 35.80 -6.26 -7.01
C ILE A 55 36.95 -7.30 -7.04
N VAL A 56 36.91 -8.25 -6.13
CA VAL A 56 37.94 -9.31 -5.99
C VAL A 56 37.24 -10.66 -6.14
N GLU A 57 37.73 -11.46 -7.07
CA GLU A 57 37.25 -12.82 -7.31
C GLU A 57 37.38 -13.68 -6.06
N GLY A 58 36.34 -14.45 -5.72
CA GLY A 58 36.27 -15.29 -4.53
C GLY A 58 35.99 -14.57 -3.20
N VAL A 59 36.02 -13.23 -3.16
CA VAL A 59 35.75 -12.43 -1.96
C VAL A 59 34.50 -11.57 -2.12
N THR A 60 34.46 -10.74 -3.14
CA THR A 60 33.33 -9.83 -3.42
C THR A 60 32.60 -10.16 -4.72
N MET A 61 33.21 -10.98 -5.59
CA MET A 61 32.67 -11.43 -6.85
C MET A 61 32.84 -12.95 -6.98
N LYS A 62 31.84 -13.62 -7.52
CA LYS A 62 31.86 -15.02 -7.93
C LYS A 62 31.51 -15.11 -9.41
N GLU A 63 32.24 -15.93 -10.15
CA GLU A 63 31.86 -16.30 -11.49
C GLU A 63 30.89 -17.48 -11.42
N ASP A 64 29.66 -17.28 -11.90
CA ASP A 64 28.61 -18.30 -11.92
C ASP A 64 28.43 -18.74 -13.38
N PHE A 65 28.59 -20.04 -13.60
CA PHE A 65 28.48 -20.64 -14.93
C PHE A 65 27.08 -21.21 -15.11
N ASP A 66 26.34 -20.66 -16.06
CA ASP A 66 25.01 -21.17 -16.42
C ASP A 66 25.18 -22.36 -17.40
N GLU A 67 24.91 -23.57 -16.91
CA GLU A 67 25.01 -24.80 -17.71
C GLU A 67 24.01 -24.86 -18.87
N ILE A 68 22.93 -24.04 -18.84
CA ILE A 68 21.89 -24.03 -19.86
C ILE A 68 22.29 -23.10 -21.01
N THR A 69 22.80 -21.92 -20.68
CA THR A 69 23.16 -20.90 -21.69
C THR A 69 24.62 -20.95 -22.11
N GLY A 70 25.48 -21.66 -21.35
CA GLY A 70 26.92 -21.75 -21.58
C GLY A 70 27.67 -20.43 -21.34
N LEU A 71 27.05 -19.45 -20.71
CA LEU A 71 27.62 -18.15 -20.43
C LEU A 71 28.09 -18.06 -18.98
N SER A 72 29.30 -17.54 -18.75
CA SER A 72 29.73 -17.18 -17.39
C SER A 72 29.26 -15.78 -17.04
N THR A 73 28.63 -15.67 -15.87
CA THR A 73 28.11 -14.40 -15.35
C THR A 73 28.86 -14.03 -14.07
N LYS A 74 29.36 -12.81 -13.98
CA LYS A 74 30.06 -12.29 -12.80
C LYS A 74 29.05 -11.72 -11.83
N VAL A 75 28.85 -12.36 -10.69
CA VAL A 75 27.87 -12.00 -9.66
C VAL A 75 28.57 -11.44 -8.44
N ILE A 76 28.10 -10.30 -7.94
CA ILE A 76 28.57 -9.71 -6.68
C ILE A 76 27.98 -10.51 -5.51
N ILE A 77 28.84 -11.02 -4.63
CA ILE A 77 28.42 -11.75 -3.43
C ILE A 77 28.44 -10.86 -2.19
N SER A 78 27.55 -11.14 -1.26
CA SER A 78 27.57 -10.49 0.05
C SER A 78 28.83 -10.90 0.82
N HIS A 79 29.59 -9.94 1.32
CA HIS A 79 30.81 -10.17 2.09
C HIS A 79 30.70 -9.47 3.46
N ARG A 80 31.46 -10.00 4.45
CA ARG A 80 31.41 -9.53 5.85
C ARG A 80 32.28 -8.30 6.11
N ASP A 81 33.09 -7.89 5.16
CA ASP A 81 34.09 -6.84 5.34
C ASP A 81 33.47 -5.48 4.94
N GLU A 82 32.96 -4.72 5.90
CA GLU A 82 32.30 -3.41 5.69
C GLU A 82 33.22 -2.36 5.01
N LYS A 83 34.52 -2.61 4.95
CA LYS A 83 35.47 -1.70 4.31
C LYS A 83 35.55 -1.81 2.79
N LYS A 84 35.14 -2.97 2.24
CA LYS A 84 35.15 -3.21 0.79
C LYS A 84 33.79 -2.84 0.22
N GLN A 85 33.77 -1.95 -0.74
CA GLN A 85 32.56 -1.53 -1.48
C GLN A 85 32.75 -1.82 -2.96
N PRO A 86 32.20 -2.92 -3.49
CA PRO A 86 32.27 -3.22 -4.92
C PRO A 86 31.70 -2.05 -5.73
N ARG A 87 32.48 -1.52 -6.65
CA ARG A 87 32.11 -0.38 -7.48
C ARG A 87 32.69 -0.46 -8.87
N ILE A 88 31.97 0.08 -9.83
CA ILE A 88 32.48 0.35 -11.19
C ILE A 88 32.68 1.84 -11.31
N SER A 89 33.85 2.24 -11.80
CA SER A 89 34.22 3.63 -12.06
C SER A 89 34.41 3.82 -13.54
N LEU A 90 33.84 4.87 -14.11
CA LEU A 90 34.09 5.30 -15.47
C LEU A 90 35.22 6.31 -15.45
N LYS A 91 36.26 6.06 -16.24
CA LYS A 91 37.42 6.93 -16.43
C LYS A 91 37.38 7.57 -17.79
N ASP A 92 37.68 8.85 -17.85
CA ASP A 92 37.87 9.60 -19.07
C ASP A 92 39.25 9.28 -19.69
N ILE A 93 39.51 9.78 -20.91
CA ILE A 93 40.77 9.67 -21.67
C ILE A 93 41.97 10.12 -20.82
N ASN A 94 41.76 11.04 -19.89
CA ASN A 94 42.80 11.55 -18.98
C ASN A 94 43.02 10.67 -17.74
N GLY A 95 42.26 9.56 -17.56
CA GLY A 95 42.35 8.67 -16.41
C GLY A 95 41.61 9.16 -15.14
N GLU A 96 40.92 10.31 -15.22
CA GLU A 96 40.12 10.84 -14.13
C GLU A 96 38.78 10.08 -14.02
N THR A 97 38.30 9.89 -12.79
CA THR A 97 37.02 9.22 -12.56
C THR A 97 35.87 10.21 -12.73
N VAL A 98 35.07 10.03 -13.77
CA VAL A 98 33.91 10.87 -14.09
C VAL A 98 32.69 10.42 -13.25
N ARG A 99 32.44 9.12 -13.20
CA ARG A 99 31.28 8.57 -12.45
C ARG A 99 31.68 7.28 -11.71
N ARG A 100 30.95 7.01 -10.60
CA ARG A 100 31.10 5.80 -9.79
C ARG A 100 29.74 5.17 -9.52
N TYR A 101 29.64 3.88 -9.82
CA TYR A 101 28.44 3.07 -9.57
C TYR A 101 28.77 2.06 -8.50
N ILE A 102 28.06 2.11 -7.37
CA ILE A 102 28.21 1.16 -6.27
C ILE A 102 27.32 -0.04 -6.58
N LEU A 103 27.84 -1.24 -6.44
CA LEU A 103 27.15 -2.48 -6.78
C LEU A 103 26.59 -3.14 -5.52
N PRO A 104 25.28 -3.42 -5.48
CA PRO A 104 24.68 -4.22 -4.41
C PRO A 104 25.04 -5.70 -4.57
N ALA A 105 24.90 -6.46 -3.49
CA ALA A 105 25.01 -7.92 -3.55
C ALA A 105 23.93 -8.50 -4.47
N GLY A 106 24.27 -9.53 -5.26
CA GLY A 106 23.38 -10.12 -6.26
C GLY A 106 23.42 -9.43 -7.62
N ALA A 107 24.18 -8.36 -7.79
CA ALA A 107 24.33 -7.67 -9.08
C ALA A 107 25.14 -8.49 -10.08
N ASN A 108 24.64 -8.64 -11.31
CA ASN A 108 25.32 -9.33 -12.40
C ASN A 108 26.04 -8.29 -13.27
N ILE A 109 27.36 -8.42 -13.39
CA ILE A 109 28.21 -7.51 -14.18
C ILE A 109 28.23 -7.98 -15.63
N ASN A 110 27.88 -7.10 -16.57
CA ASN A 110 27.84 -7.41 -18.01
C ASN A 110 29.07 -6.89 -18.79
N VAL A 111 29.99 -6.26 -18.11
CA VAL A 111 31.16 -5.58 -18.73
C VAL A 111 32.46 -6.06 -18.10
N ASN A 112 33.57 -5.92 -18.82
CA ASN A 112 34.90 -6.28 -18.31
C ASN A 112 35.70 -5.03 -17.94
N GLU A 113 36.71 -5.23 -17.11
CA GLU A 113 37.66 -4.16 -16.80
C GLU A 113 38.44 -3.73 -18.04
N GLY A 114 38.45 -2.43 -18.31
CA GLY A 114 39.08 -1.87 -19.47
C GLY A 114 38.18 -1.71 -20.71
N ASP A 115 36.94 -2.20 -20.67
CA ASP A 115 35.98 -2.00 -21.75
C ASP A 115 35.64 -0.52 -21.93
N HIS A 116 35.53 -0.07 -23.19
CA HIS A 116 35.02 1.25 -23.49
C HIS A 116 33.52 1.20 -23.71
N VAL A 117 32.78 2.02 -22.97
CA VAL A 117 31.30 2.07 -22.99
C VAL A 117 30.82 3.46 -23.39
N ASN A 118 29.71 3.50 -24.13
CA ASN A 118 29.04 4.73 -24.53
C ASN A 118 27.91 5.05 -23.54
N ALA A 119 27.46 6.31 -23.53
CA ALA A 119 26.31 6.71 -22.77
C ALA A 119 25.07 5.89 -23.18
N GLY A 120 24.40 5.25 -22.22
CA GLY A 120 23.24 4.37 -22.43
C GLY A 120 23.58 2.88 -22.49
N ASP A 121 24.84 2.47 -22.42
CA ASP A 121 25.22 1.06 -22.39
C ASP A 121 24.91 0.42 -21.04
N LEU A 122 24.48 -0.85 -21.09
CA LEU A 122 24.13 -1.64 -19.91
C LEU A 122 25.40 -2.17 -19.22
N ILE A 123 25.67 -1.68 -18.01
CA ILE A 123 26.84 -2.10 -17.22
C ILE A 123 26.51 -3.29 -16.32
N VAL A 124 25.38 -3.20 -15.61
CA VAL A 124 25.01 -4.14 -14.56
C VAL A 124 23.53 -4.45 -14.62
N LYS A 125 23.19 -5.71 -14.42
CA LYS A 125 21.81 -6.19 -14.18
C LYS A 125 21.67 -6.60 -12.73
N ILE A 126 20.74 -6.00 -12.04
CA ILE A 126 20.38 -6.39 -10.67
C ILE A 126 19.09 -7.20 -10.76
N PRO A 127 19.11 -8.52 -10.51
CA PRO A 127 17.88 -9.29 -10.46
C PRO A 127 16.95 -8.68 -9.42
N ARG A 128 15.72 -8.42 -9.80
CA ARG A 128 14.69 -8.15 -8.79
C ARG A 128 14.59 -9.43 -7.99
N GLU A 129 14.83 -9.36 -6.69
CA GLU A 129 14.71 -10.53 -5.81
C GLU A 129 13.42 -11.25 -6.16
N SER A 130 13.56 -12.49 -6.63
CA SER A 130 12.41 -13.27 -7.00
C SER A 130 11.50 -13.43 -5.79
N ALA A 131 10.21 -13.45 -6.03
CA ALA A 131 9.15 -13.57 -5.02
C ALA A 131 9.40 -14.63 -3.91
N LYS A 132 10.33 -15.57 -4.13
CA LYS A 132 10.71 -16.60 -3.15
C LYS A 132 11.33 -16.06 -1.86
N THR A 133 12.11 -14.99 -1.90
CA THR A 133 12.66 -14.35 -0.69
C THR A 133 11.66 -13.42 0.00
N LYS A 134 10.80 -12.78 -0.77
CA LYS A 134 9.65 -12.05 -0.21
C LYS A 134 8.61 -12.98 0.40
N ASP A 135 8.50 -14.22 -0.09
CA ASP A 135 7.51 -15.20 0.36
C ASP A 135 7.78 -15.70 1.79
N ILE A 136 9.03 -15.76 2.22
CA ILE A 136 9.41 -16.23 3.57
C ILE A 136 9.10 -15.17 4.64
N THR A 137 9.21 -13.88 4.32
CA THR A 137 8.96 -12.76 5.25
C THR A 137 7.63 -12.06 5.01
N GLY A 138 6.98 -12.31 3.87
CA GLY A 138 5.81 -11.56 3.38
C GLY A 138 4.46 -12.24 3.59
N GLY A 139 4.38 -13.56 3.64
CA GLY A 139 3.14 -14.35 3.64
C GLY A 139 2.00 -13.88 4.55
N LEU A 140 1.25 -14.77 5.18
CA LEU A 140 0.15 -14.43 6.10
C LEU A 140 0.50 -13.42 7.21
N PRO A 141 1.72 -13.41 7.79
CA PRO A 141 2.12 -12.36 8.73
C PRO A 141 2.04 -10.95 8.14
N ARG A 142 2.39 -10.77 6.86
CA ARG A 142 2.29 -9.46 6.17
C ARG A 142 0.87 -8.97 6.07
N VAL A 143 -0.09 -9.88 5.78
CA VAL A 143 -1.53 -9.53 5.77
C VAL A 143 -1.99 -9.04 7.14
N ALA A 144 -1.56 -9.73 8.21
CA ALA A 144 -1.86 -9.32 9.58
C ALA A 144 -1.27 -7.94 9.92
N GLU A 145 -0.03 -7.64 9.50
CA GLU A 145 0.60 -6.33 9.67
C GLU A 145 -0.18 -5.23 8.94
N LEU A 146 -0.62 -5.48 7.70
CA LEU A 146 -1.39 -4.52 6.90
C LEU A 146 -2.73 -4.22 7.54
N PHE A 147 -3.48 -5.25 8.01
CA PHE A 147 -4.76 -5.05 8.67
C PHE A 147 -4.64 -4.42 10.06
N GLU A 148 -3.54 -4.62 10.77
CA GLU A 148 -3.27 -3.93 12.03
C GLU A 148 -2.62 -2.55 11.84
N ALA A 149 -2.41 -2.13 10.59
CA ALA A 149 -1.76 -0.86 10.24
C ALA A 149 -0.43 -0.66 10.98
N ARG A 150 0.36 -1.73 11.13
CA ARG A 150 1.68 -1.68 11.78
C ARG A 150 2.69 -1.03 10.86
N LYS A 151 3.64 -0.32 11.46
CA LYS A 151 4.80 0.19 10.72
C LYS A 151 5.67 -0.98 10.27
N PRO A 152 6.05 -1.07 8.97
CA PRO A 152 6.93 -2.13 8.50
C PRO A 152 8.30 -2.05 9.17
N HIS A 153 8.95 -3.20 9.38
CA HIS A 153 10.30 -3.27 9.95
C HIS A 153 11.33 -2.58 9.06
N GLU A 154 11.23 -2.80 7.75
CA GLU A 154 12.04 -2.16 6.72
C GLU A 154 11.18 -1.14 5.98
N GLN A 155 11.01 0.03 6.57
CA GLN A 155 10.20 1.08 6.00
C GLN A 155 10.94 1.76 4.85
N ALA A 156 10.28 1.90 3.69
CA ALA A 156 10.72 2.78 2.63
C ALA A 156 10.47 4.24 3.00
N THR A 157 11.43 5.10 2.70
CA THR A 157 11.23 6.55 2.78
C THR A 157 10.53 7.00 1.50
N ILE A 158 9.37 7.63 1.62
CA ILE A 158 8.61 8.19 0.50
C ILE A 158 8.78 9.72 0.46
N THR A 159 8.68 10.30 -0.75
CA THR A 159 8.73 11.76 -0.93
C THR A 159 7.43 12.41 -0.49
N GLU A 160 7.51 13.58 0.17
CA GLU A 160 6.32 14.37 0.53
C GLU A 160 5.97 15.38 -0.56
N ILE A 161 6.97 15.78 -1.36
CA ILE A 161 6.82 16.79 -2.42
C ILE A 161 7.25 16.24 -3.77
N THR A 162 6.68 16.80 -4.84
CA THR A 162 7.13 16.55 -6.21
C THR A 162 8.27 17.48 -6.54
N GLY A 163 9.38 16.95 -7.10
CA GLY A 163 10.53 17.78 -7.43
C GLY A 163 11.73 16.99 -7.95
N LYS A 164 12.87 17.68 -8.07
CA LYS A 164 14.13 17.11 -8.53
C LYS A 164 14.97 16.62 -7.36
N VAL A 165 15.55 15.45 -7.54
CA VAL A 165 16.42 14.81 -6.54
C VAL A 165 17.84 15.39 -6.61
N LYS A 166 18.37 15.80 -5.47
CA LYS A 166 19.78 16.15 -5.27
C LYS A 166 20.38 15.29 -4.17
N PHE A 167 21.60 14.83 -4.35
CA PHE A 167 22.29 14.11 -3.29
C PHE A 167 23.10 15.07 -2.44
N GLY A 168 22.83 15.08 -1.14
CA GLY A 168 23.65 15.75 -0.13
C GLY A 168 24.77 14.85 0.39
N GLY A 169 25.58 15.41 1.29
CA GLY A 169 26.63 14.66 1.96
C GLY A 169 26.11 13.61 2.96
N PHE A 170 27.04 12.92 3.63
CA PHE A 170 26.70 11.98 4.71
C PHE A 170 26.57 12.72 6.04
N VAL A 171 25.46 12.53 6.71
CA VAL A 171 25.19 13.09 8.04
C VAL A 171 24.96 11.93 9.02
N LYS A 172 25.76 11.83 10.07
CA LYS A 172 25.66 10.76 11.09
C LYS A 172 25.63 9.33 10.51
N GLY A 173 26.37 9.09 9.41
CA GLY A 173 26.39 7.79 8.75
C GLY A 173 25.20 7.48 7.82
N MET A 174 24.24 8.40 7.70
CA MET A 174 23.11 8.31 6.76
C MET A 174 23.38 9.20 5.53
N ARG A 175 22.91 8.77 4.37
CA ARG A 175 22.99 9.58 3.15
C ARG A 175 21.82 10.55 3.11
N LYS A 176 22.13 11.84 2.88
CA LYS A 176 21.13 12.88 2.74
C LYS A 176 20.67 12.94 1.28
N VAL A 177 19.36 12.82 1.08
CA VAL A 177 18.69 13.04 -0.22
C VAL A 177 17.81 14.26 -0.07
N ILE A 178 17.93 15.21 -0.96
CA ILE A 178 17.18 16.46 -0.97
C ILE A 178 16.27 16.41 -2.18
N VAL A 179 15.00 16.67 -2.01
CA VAL A 179 14.04 16.85 -3.09
C VAL A 179 13.67 18.34 -3.12
N GLU A 180 13.91 18.99 -4.24
CA GLU A 180 13.62 20.40 -4.48
C GLU A 180 12.42 20.53 -5.41
N SER A 181 11.37 21.19 -4.93
CA SER A 181 10.18 21.49 -5.72
C SER A 181 10.43 22.63 -6.69
N GLU A 182 9.63 22.74 -7.76
CA GLU A 182 9.65 23.90 -8.67
C GLU A 182 9.34 25.22 -7.94
N SER A 183 8.62 25.18 -6.81
CA SER A 183 8.33 26.34 -5.95
C SER A 183 9.52 26.77 -5.07
N GLY A 184 10.61 26.02 -5.04
CA GLY A 184 11.79 26.31 -4.22
C GLY A 184 11.74 25.73 -2.81
N ASP A 185 10.72 24.91 -2.51
CA ASP A 185 10.64 24.19 -1.23
C ASP A 185 11.59 22.98 -1.28
N GLU A 186 12.42 22.82 -0.24
CA GLU A 186 13.35 21.71 -0.11
C GLU A 186 12.94 20.79 1.04
N CYS A 187 12.82 19.49 0.75
CA CYS A 187 12.65 18.45 1.76
C CYS A 187 13.88 17.55 1.85
N GLU A 188 14.37 17.33 3.07
CA GLU A 188 15.56 16.53 3.34
C GLU A 188 15.17 15.15 3.89
N TYR A 189 15.68 14.11 3.25
CA TYR A 189 15.47 12.72 3.65
C TYR A 189 16.79 12.06 4.02
N LEU A 190 16.82 11.36 5.15
CA LEU A 190 18.01 10.64 5.63
C LEU A 190 17.84 9.14 5.37
N ILE A 191 18.66 8.60 4.50
CA ILE A 191 18.62 7.18 4.11
C ILE A 191 19.74 6.43 4.84
N PRO A 192 19.44 5.34 5.57
CA PRO A 192 20.44 4.55 6.27
C PRO A 192 21.45 3.91 5.31
N ARG A 193 22.70 3.73 5.78
CA ARG A 193 23.73 2.99 5.04
C ARG A 193 23.27 1.55 4.75
N GLY A 194 23.56 1.07 3.55
CA GLY A 194 23.28 -0.32 3.16
C GLY A 194 21.90 -0.54 2.52
N LYS A 195 21.05 0.48 2.47
CA LYS A 195 19.81 0.42 1.68
C LYS A 195 20.04 0.92 0.25
N HIS A 196 19.43 0.23 -0.71
CA HIS A 196 19.48 0.63 -2.11
C HIS A 196 18.59 1.85 -2.33
N ILE A 197 19.14 2.84 -3.05
CA ILE A 197 18.41 4.07 -3.41
C ILE A 197 17.90 3.89 -4.83
N ASN A 198 16.60 4.05 -5.03
CA ASN A 198 15.93 3.80 -6.31
C ASN A 198 15.97 5.00 -7.26
N VAL A 199 16.46 6.13 -6.77
CA VAL A 199 16.50 7.41 -7.52
C VAL A 199 17.92 7.84 -7.78
N HIS A 200 18.13 8.57 -8.88
CA HIS A 200 19.41 9.14 -9.28
C HIS A 200 19.41 10.65 -9.11
N GLU A 201 20.61 11.23 -9.12
CA GLU A 201 20.75 12.68 -9.05
C GLU A 201 20.19 13.36 -10.31
N GLY A 202 19.24 14.27 -10.11
CA GLY A 202 18.56 14.96 -11.20
C GLY A 202 17.23 14.33 -11.64
N ASP A 203 16.87 13.16 -11.10
CA ASP A 203 15.58 12.54 -11.40
C ASP A 203 14.40 13.38 -10.88
N GLU A 204 13.32 13.41 -11.63
CA GLU A 204 12.05 14.00 -11.20
C GLU A 204 11.21 12.93 -10.48
N VAL A 205 10.94 13.18 -9.20
CA VAL A 205 10.10 12.29 -8.37
C VAL A 205 8.76 12.93 -8.08
N VAL A 206 7.75 12.09 -8.01
CA VAL A 206 6.37 12.51 -7.68
C VAL A 206 6.12 12.28 -6.19
N ALA A 207 5.33 13.15 -5.56
CA ALA A 207 4.92 12.96 -4.17
C ALA A 207 4.37 11.55 -3.94
N GLY A 208 4.86 10.86 -2.89
CA GLY A 208 4.51 9.47 -2.58
C GLY A 208 5.39 8.40 -3.22
N GLU A 209 6.36 8.78 -4.05
CA GLU A 209 7.32 7.84 -4.64
C GLU A 209 8.38 7.41 -3.62
N ALA A 210 8.76 6.12 -3.66
CA ALA A 210 9.72 5.56 -2.73
C ALA A 210 11.17 5.86 -3.18
N LEU A 211 11.93 6.55 -2.34
CA LEU A 211 13.35 6.88 -2.58
C LEU A 211 14.29 5.70 -2.36
N MET A 212 13.88 4.71 -1.59
CA MET A 212 14.67 3.53 -1.26
C MET A 212 13.81 2.27 -1.25
N ASP A 213 14.48 1.11 -1.36
CA ASP A 213 13.82 -0.18 -1.24
C ASP A 213 13.24 -0.39 0.16
N GLY A 214 12.05 -0.98 0.21
CA GLY A 214 11.34 -1.31 1.43
C GLY A 214 9.82 -1.27 1.24
N ALA A 215 9.10 -1.66 2.28
CA ALA A 215 7.65 -1.56 2.29
C ALA A 215 7.22 -0.13 2.66
N SER A 216 6.31 0.45 1.87
CA SER A 216 5.77 1.78 2.19
C SER A 216 4.92 1.72 3.46
N ASN A 217 5.05 2.73 4.32
CA ASN A 217 4.25 2.84 5.52
C ASN A 217 2.84 3.34 5.17
N PRO A 218 1.77 2.61 5.50
CA PRO A 218 0.40 3.03 5.19
C PRO A 218 0.01 4.40 5.76
N HIS A 219 0.57 4.78 6.92
CA HIS A 219 0.32 6.09 7.54
C HIS A 219 0.91 7.25 6.74
N ASP A 220 2.10 7.06 6.15
CA ASP A 220 2.74 8.08 5.33
C ASP A 220 2.01 8.21 3.98
N ILE A 221 1.56 7.10 3.40
CA ILE A 221 0.71 7.11 2.20
C ILE A 221 -0.58 7.91 2.45
N LEU A 222 -1.24 7.69 3.61
CA LEU A 222 -2.45 8.46 3.96
C LEU A 222 -2.17 9.95 4.06
N ARG A 223 -1.04 10.33 4.65
CA ARG A 223 -0.65 11.73 4.86
C ARG A 223 -0.31 12.44 3.55
N VAL A 224 0.40 11.76 2.63
CA VAL A 224 0.94 12.36 1.40
C VAL A 224 -0.02 12.23 0.23
N LEU A 225 -0.52 11.01 -0.02
CA LEU A 225 -1.34 10.69 -1.19
C LEU A 225 -2.85 10.72 -0.92
N GLY A 226 -3.24 10.67 0.35
CA GLY A 226 -4.64 10.70 0.76
C GLY A 226 -5.29 9.32 0.86
N GLU A 227 -6.61 9.33 1.10
CA GLU A 227 -7.38 8.13 1.46
C GLU A 227 -7.59 7.17 0.28
N ASP A 228 -7.80 7.69 -0.93
CA ASP A 228 -8.13 6.87 -2.09
C ASP A 228 -6.93 6.04 -2.58
N GLU A 229 -5.73 6.63 -2.57
CA GLU A 229 -4.50 5.90 -2.92
C GLU A 229 -4.12 4.90 -1.83
N LEU A 230 -4.35 5.22 -0.56
CA LEU A 230 -4.16 4.26 0.53
C LEU A 230 -5.09 3.04 0.40
N ARG A 231 -6.35 3.25 0.02
CA ARG A 231 -7.30 2.15 -0.22
C ARG A 231 -6.80 1.20 -1.31
N LYS A 232 -6.37 1.77 -2.45
CA LYS A 232 -5.80 0.99 -3.56
C LYS A 232 -4.54 0.22 -3.12
N TYR A 233 -3.65 0.90 -2.40
CA TYR A 233 -2.42 0.29 -1.88
C TYR A 233 -2.71 -0.92 -0.99
N LEU A 234 -3.59 -0.77 0.03
CA LEU A 234 -3.91 -1.85 0.95
C LEU A 234 -4.57 -3.04 0.25
N VAL A 235 -5.50 -2.79 -0.68
CA VAL A 235 -6.15 -3.87 -1.45
C VAL A 235 -5.13 -4.60 -2.31
N ASN A 236 -4.26 -3.88 -3.02
CA ASN A 236 -3.26 -4.47 -3.90
C ASN A 236 -2.22 -5.30 -3.12
N GLU A 237 -1.69 -4.78 -2.01
CA GLU A 237 -0.71 -5.48 -1.17
C GLU A 237 -1.29 -6.77 -0.58
N VAL A 238 -2.52 -6.73 -0.06
CA VAL A 238 -3.18 -7.93 0.47
C VAL A 238 -3.46 -8.95 -0.64
N GLN A 239 -3.95 -8.48 -1.80
CA GLN A 239 -4.20 -9.35 -2.95
C GLN A 239 -2.92 -9.97 -3.50
N GLU A 240 -1.81 -9.24 -3.52
CA GLU A 240 -0.53 -9.78 -3.97
C GLU A 240 -0.11 -10.98 -3.11
N VAL A 241 -0.22 -10.88 -1.78
CA VAL A 241 0.10 -12.00 -0.87
C VAL A 241 -0.78 -13.22 -1.15
N TYR A 242 -2.10 -13.04 -1.34
CA TYR A 242 -3.00 -14.14 -1.61
C TYR A 242 -2.79 -14.75 -3.00
N ARG A 243 -2.52 -13.93 -4.02
CA ARG A 243 -2.23 -14.40 -5.40
C ARG A 243 -0.94 -15.22 -5.44
N LEU A 244 0.11 -14.81 -4.70
CA LEU A 244 1.35 -15.59 -4.57
C LEU A 244 1.13 -16.97 -3.95
N GLN A 245 0.11 -17.11 -3.09
CA GLN A 245 -0.29 -18.39 -2.49
C GLN A 245 -1.32 -19.16 -3.34
N GLY A 246 -1.67 -18.66 -4.53
CA GLY A 246 -2.65 -19.29 -5.41
C GLY A 246 -4.11 -19.17 -4.96
N VAL A 247 -4.40 -18.30 -3.99
CA VAL A 247 -5.75 -18.10 -3.46
C VAL A 247 -6.41 -16.90 -4.14
N ALA A 248 -7.51 -17.14 -4.85
CA ALA A 248 -8.31 -16.10 -5.48
C ALA A 248 -9.38 -15.56 -4.51
N ILE A 249 -9.27 -14.30 -4.14
CA ILE A 249 -10.23 -13.58 -3.30
C ILE A 249 -10.76 -12.38 -4.08
N ASN A 250 -12.06 -12.10 -3.98
CA ASN A 250 -12.63 -10.90 -4.59
C ASN A 250 -12.28 -9.66 -3.74
N ASP A 251 -11.87 -8.57 -4.40
CA ASP A 251 -11.42 -7.32 -3.79
C ASP A 251 -12.42 -6.75 -2.78
N LYS A 252 -13.73 -6.89 -3.03
CA LYS A 252 -14.79 -6.38 -2.15
C LYS A 252 -14.70 -6.89 -0.70
N HIS A 253 -14.17 -8.10 -0.46
CA HIS A 253 -14.01 -8.62 0.90
C HIS A 253 -12.93 -7.86 1.66
N ILE A 254 -11.85 -7.48 0.97
CA ILE A 254 -10.75 -6.69 1.52
C ILE A 254 -11.20 -5.23 1.67
N GLU A 255 -11.88 -4.68 0.67
CA GLU A 255 -12.39 -3.30 0.67
C GLU A 255 -13.33 -3.02 1.86
N VAL A 256 -14.19 -3.98 2.23
CA VAL A 256 -15.07 -3.85 3.40
C VAL A 256 -14.24 -3.69 4.69
N ILE A 257 -13.14 -4.44 4.82
CA ILE A 257 -12.25 -4.33 5.99
C ILE A 257 -11.53 -2.98 5.98
N VAL A 258 -10.95 -2.59 4.85
CA VAL A 258 -10.24 -1.31 4.68
C VAL A 258 -11.17 -0.12 4.97
N ARG A 259 -12.44 -0.20 4.53
CA ARG A 259 -13.45 0.81 4.85
C ARG A 259 -13.66 0.98 6.36
N GLN A 260 -13.64 -0.12 7.14
CA GLN A 260 -13.76 -0.03 8.60
C GLN A 260 -12.52 0.58 9.24
N MET A 261 -11.31 0.31 8.70
CA MET A 261 -10.06 0.89 9.17
C MET A 261 -10.00 2.42 8.96
N LEU A 262 -10.68 2.96 7.94
CA LEU A 262 -10.72 4.37 7.57
C LEU A 262 -12.01 5.08 8.01
N ARG A 263 -12.74 4.50 8.95
CA ARG A 263 -14.03 5.04 9.42
C ARG A 263 -13.90 6.28 10.30
N HIS A 264 -12.76 6.49 10.94
CA HIS A 264 -12.53 7.52 11.94
C HIS A 264 -11.76 8.73 11.37
N LEU A 265 -11.99 9.87 12.01
CA LEU A 265 -11.26 11.12 11.80
C LEU A 265 -10.69 11.58 13.14
N ILE A 266 -9.60 12.32 13.12
CA ILE A 266 -9.09 13.07 14.26
C ILE A 266 -9.44 14.54 14.04
N ILE A 267 -10.00 15.17 15.08
CA ILE A 267 -10.36 16.59 15.04
C ILE A 267 -9.08 17.43 15.19
N GLU A 268 -8.82 18.28 14.20
CA GLU A 268 -7.70 19.24 14.20
C GLU A 268 -8.14 20.61 14.70
N ASP A 269 -9.32 21.07 14.26
CA ASP A 269 -9.93 22.35 14.68
C ASP A 269 -11.39 22.08 15.01
N SER A 270 -11.77 22.34 16.25
CA SER A 270 -13.15 22.13 16.72
C SER A 270 -14.15 23.15 16.19
N GLY A 271 -13.68 24.31 15.69
CA GLY A 271 -14.57 25.41 15.33
C GLY A 271 -15.54 25.78 16.48
N ASP A 272 -16.84 25.93 16.15
CA ASP A 272 -17.92 26.20 17.12
C ASP A 272 -18.71 24.93 17.49
N THR A 273 -18.13 23.75 17.27
CA THR A 273 -18.75 22.45 17.60
C THR A 273 -18.36 21.99 19.00
N GLU A 274 -19.04 20.96 19.51
CA GLU A 274 -18.77 20.37 20.83
C GLU A 274 -17.58 19.40 20.86
N PHE A 275 -16.89 19.22 19.71
CA PHE A 275 -15.75 18.32 19.62
C PHE A 275 -14.52 18.84 20.34
N LEU A 276 -13.72 17.92 20.89
CA LEU A 276 -12.42 18.24 21.46
C LEU A 276 -11.32 18.08 20.41
N ILE A 277 -10.31 18.94 20.45
CA ILE A 277 -9.12 18.82 19.59
C ILE A 277 -8.38 17.51 19.93
N GLY A 278 -8.07 16.71 18.90
CA GLY A 278 -7.44 15.39 19.05
C GLY A 278 -8.42 14.24 19.32
N GLU A 279 -9.72 14.52 19.41
CA GLU A 279 -10.75 13.49 19.58
C GLU A 279 -10.91 12.66 18.30
N GLN A 280 -11.08 11.34 18.46
CA GLN A 280 -11.37 10.42 17.37
C GLN A 280 -12.88 10.24 17.22
N VAL A 281 -13.40 10.68 16.10
CA VAL A 281 -14.84 10.68 15.81
C VAL A 281 -15.12 9.89 14.53
N THR A 282 -16.27 9.24 14.44
CA THR A 282 -16.68 8.56 13.20
C THR A 282 -17.08 9.60 12.14
N LYS A 283 -16.75 9.33 10.87
CA LYS A 283 -17.13 10.21 9.74
C LYS A 283 -18.61 10.57 9.70
N LYS A 284 -19.47 9.61 10.15
CA LYS A 284 -20.92 9.82 10.17
C LYS A 284 -21.32 10.90 11.19
N VAL A 285 -20.82 10.82 12.41
CA VAL A 285 -21.09 11.80 13.47
C VAL A 285 -20.50 13.15 13.10
N PHE A 286 -19.24 13.17 12.63
CA PHE A 286 -18.59 14.40 12.18
C PHE A 286 -19.39 15.13 11.10
N ASN A 287 -19.85 14.41 10.06
CA ASN A 287 -20.63 15.02 8.99
C ASN A 287 -22.00 15.53 9.46
N SER A 288 -22.70 14.80 10.36
CA SER A 288 -23.99 15.24 10.89
C SER A 288 -23.84 16.50 11.75
N THR A 289 -22.86 16.54 12.64
CA THR A 289 -22.60 17.71 13.49
C THR A 289 -22.17 18.93 12.68
N ASN A 290 -21.32 18.74 11.66
CA ASN A 290 -20.94 19.84 10.76
C ASN A 290 -22.11 20.36 9.94
N GLN A 291 -23.01 19.49 9.46
CA GLN A 291 -24.23 19.93 8.77
C GLN A 291 -25.15 20.76 9.68
N GLU A 292 -25.28 20.38 10.95
CA GLU A 292 -26.01 21.14 11.95
C GLU A 292 -25.35 22.49 12.25
N ALA A 293 -24.01 22.50 12.39
CA ALA A 293 -23.26 23.75 12.60
C ALA A 293 -23.44 24.72 11.42
N ILE A 294 -23.38 24.23 10.18
CA ILE A 294 -23.59 25.02 8.97
C ILE A 294 -25.01 25.56 8.91
N LYS A 295 -26.04 24.74 9.23
CA LYS A 295 -27.45 25.21 9.29
C LYS A 295 -27.63 26.32 10.31
N ASN A 296 -26.91 26.24 11.43
CA ASN A 296 -26.94 27.23 12.50
C ASN A 296 -25.99 28.42 12.25
N LYS A 297 -25.37 28.53 11.05
CA LYS A 297 -24.37 29.55 10.68
C LYS A 297 -23.17 29.63 11.62
N LYS A 298 -22.79 28.50 12.21
CA LYS A 298 -21.61 28.33 13.03
C LYS A 298 -20.42 27.80 12.21
N LYS A 299 -19.20 28.00 12.69
CA LYS A 299 -17.98 27.51 12.04
C LYS A 299 -17.91 25.99 12.20
N PRO A 300 -17.82 25.20 11.08
CA PRO A 300 -17.70 23.76 11.15
C PRO A 300 -16.33 23.33 11.66
N ALA A 301 -16.25 22.14 12.26
CA ALA A 301 -15.01 21.51 12.66
C ALA A 301 -14.20 21.03 11.45
N LYS A 302 -12.86 20.99 11.58
CA LYS A 302 -11.94 20.36 10.62
C LYS A 302 -11.37 19.08 11.22
N GLY A 303 -11.25 18.04 10.41
CA GLY A 303 -10.71 16.76 10.82
C GLY A 303 -9.89 16.11 9.72
N ALA A 304 -8.81 15.42 10.13
CA ALA A 304 -7.97 14.64 9.26
C ALA A 304 -8.34 13.16 9.31
N PRO A 305 -8.29 12.41 8.18
CA PRO A 305 -8.52 10.99 8.16
C PRO A 305 -7.43 10.26 8.93
N VAL A 306 -7.81 9.23 9.69
CA VAL A 306 -6.89 8.39 10.43
C VAL A 306 -7.05 6.93 10.04
N LEU A 307 -5.93 6.22 9.90
CA LEU A 307 -5.89 4.79 9.68
C LEU A 307 -5.78 4.08 11.03
N LEU A 308 -6.78 3.27 11.35
CA LEU A 308 -6.77 2.41 12.54
C LEU A 308 -6.62 0.94 12.13
N GLY A 309 -5.82 0.19 12.87
CA GLY A 309 -5.82 -1.27 12.75
C GLY A 309 -7.20 -1.86 13.09
N ILE A 310 -7.50 -3.06 12.57
CA ILE A 310 -8.81 -3.71 12.75
C ILE A 310 -9.15 -3.89 14.21
N THR A 311 -8.19 -4.27 15.06
CA THR A 311 -8.39 -4.42 16.51
C THR A 311 -8.82 -3.10 17.14
N LYS A 312 -8.09 -2.03 16.87
CA LYS A 312 -8.36 -0.69 17.40
C LYS A 312 -9.71 -0.15 16.89
N SER A 313 -9.98 -0.32 15.60
CA SER A 313 -11.23 0.08 14.96
C SER A 313 -12.44 -0.67 15.55
N SER A 314 -12.26 -1.95 15.91
CA SER A 314 -13.30 -2.76 16.54
C SER A 314 -13.60 -2.37 17.99
N LEU A 315 -12.61 -1.88 18.73
CA LEU A 315 -12.78 -1.36 20.09
C LEU A 315 -13.34 0.07 20.13
N SER A 316 -13.05 0.88 19.09
CA SER A 316 -13.52 2.26 18.96
C SER A 316 -14.91 2.36 18.33
N THR A 317 -15.80 1.38 18.55
CA THR A 317 -17.17 1.41 18.03
C THR A 317 -18.11 2.18 18.94
N GLU A 318 -19.23 2.67 18.39
CA GLU A 318 -20.27 3.35 19.16
C GLU A 318 -20.98 2.41 20.16
N SER A 319 -21.07 1.12 19.81
CA SER A 319 -21.64 0.09 20.65
C SER A 319 -20.61 -0.49 21.62
N PHE A 320 -20.80 -0.23 22.90
CA PHE A 320 -19.94 -0.79 23.93
C PHE A 320 -20.15 -2.29 24.13
N ILE A 321 -21.36 -2.81 23.85
CA ILE A 321 -21.64 -4.26 23.90
C ILE A 321 -20.80 -5.00 22.86
N SER A 322 -20.74 -4.46 21.65
CA SER A 322 -19.90 -5.00 20.58
C SER A 322 -18.41 -4.97 20.93
N ALA A 323 -17.93 -3.87 21.48
CA ALA A 323 -16.54 -3.72 21.91
C ALA A 323 -16.19 -4.67 23.06
N ALA A 324 -16.99 -4.71 24.10
CA ALA A 324 -16.79 -5.57 25.28
C ALA A 324 -16.83 -7.07 24.95
N SER A 325 -17.62 -7.47 23.95
CA SER A 325 -17.69 -8.86 23.49
C SER A 325 -16.51 -9.30 22.61
N PHE A 326 -15.63 -8.37 22.24
CA PHE A 326 -14.45 -8.65 21.41
C PHE A 326 -13.20 -8.82 22.27
N GLN A 327 -12.73 -7.77 22.92
CA GLN A 327 -11.53 -7.77 23.79
C GLN A 327 -11.67 -6.72 24.89
N GLU A 328 -10.81 -6.79 25.91
CA GLU A 328 -10.73 -5.82 27.01
C GLU A 328 -12.07 -5.58 27.73
N THR A 329 -12.85 -6.64 27.94
CA THR A 329 -14.22 -6.59 28.48
C THR A 329 -14.33 -5.72 29.75
N THR A 330 -13.44 -5.94 30.71
CA THR A 330 -13.46 -5.23 32.00
C THR A 330 -13.19 -3.75 31.82
N ARG A 331 -12.19 -3.38 31.00
CA ARG A 331 -11.84 -1.99 30.74
C ARG A 331 -12.97 -1.24 30.06
N VAL A 332 -13.54 -1.82 28.99
CA VAL A 332 -14.65 -1.21 28.24
C VAL A 332 -15.86 -1.00 29.12
N LEU A 333 -16.25 -2.01 29.90
CA LEU A 333 -17.41 -1.91 30.79
C LEU A 333 -17.21 -0.90 31.93
N THR A 334 -15.99 -0.81 32.47
CA THR A 334 -15.65 0.18 33.49
C THR A 334 -15.76 1.60 32.93
N GLU A 335 -15.16 1.85 31.78
CA GLU A 335 -15.18 3.17 31.12
C GLU A 335 -16.61 3.60 30.76
N VAL A 336 -17.39 2.69 30.24
CA VAL A 336 -18.80 2.93 29.88
C VAL A 336 -19.65 3.20 31.13
N SER A 337 -19.42 2.46 32.22
CA SER A 337 -20.14 2.67 33.49
C SER A 337 -19.85 4.04 34.07
N VAL A 338 -18.59 4.49 34.03
CA VAL A 338 -18.18 5.82 34.51
C VAL A 338 -18.76 6.93 33.62
N SER A 339 -18.75 6.74 32.29
CA SER A 339 -19.25 7.73 31.33
C SER A 339 -20.76 7.72 31.12
N GLY A 340 -21.46 6.73 31.66
CA GLY A 340 -22.94 6.59 31.52
C GLY A 340 -23.41 6.43 30.07
N LYS A 341 -22.61 5.80 29.20
CA LYS A 341 -22.94 5.62 27.78
C LYS A 341 -24.16 4.73 27.58
N ARG A 342 -24.95 5.04 26.57
CA ARG A 342 -26.13 4.26 26.14
C ARG A 342 -25.86 3.60 24.79
N ASP A 343 -26.13 2.29 24.69
CA ASP A 343 -26.07 1.56 23.42
C ASP A 343 -27.43 1.58 22.72
N ASN A 344 -27.44 2.00 21.48
CA ASN A 344 -28.66 2.12 20.68
C ASN A 344 -29.02 0.83 19.91
N LEU A 345 -28.22 -0.23 20.03
CA LEU A 345 -28.41 -1.55 19.39
C LEU A 345 -28.63 -1.46 17.87
N VAL A 346 -27.82 -0.65 17.19
CA VAL A 346 -27.94 -0.40 15.74
C VAL A 346 -27.26 -1.49 14.90
N GLY A 347 -26.19 -2.10 15.39
CA GLY A 347 -25.41 -3.09 14.67
C GLY A 347 -25.94 -4.52 14.81
N LEU A 348 -25.22 -5.46 14.21
CA LEU A 348 -25.60 -6.88 14.22
C LEU A 348 -25.20 -7.57 15.53
N LYS A 349 -23.95 -7.36 15.97
CA LYS A 349 -23.34 -8.10 17.08
C LYS A 349 -24.04 -7.86 18.41
N GLU A 350 -24.35 -6.61 18.73
CA GLU A 350 -25.06 -6.21 19.93
C GLU A 350 -26.49 -6.81 19.99
N ASN A 351 -27.20 -6.81 18.85
CA ASN A 351 -28.53 -7.43 18.81
C ASN A 351 -28.47 -8.95 19.01
N VAL A 352 -27.50 -9.62 18.38
CA VAL A 352 -27.27 -11.06 18.57
C VAL A 352 -26.91 -11.37 20.02
N THR A 353 -26.02 -10.59 20.64
CA THR A 353 -25.62 -10.77 22.04
C THR A 353 -26.82 -10.61 23.00
N MET A 354 -27.73 -9.68 22.71
CA MET A 354 -28.93 -9.42 23.51
C MET A 354 -30.11 -10.36 23.19
N GLY A 355 -29.92 -11.29 22.24
CA GLY A 355 -30.98 -12.23 21.83
C GLY A 355 -32.11 -11.57 21.01
N ARG A 356 -31.87 -10.44 20.39
CA ARG A 356 -32.82 -9.74 19.51
C ARG A 356 -32.63 -10.10 18.06
N LEU A 357 -33.66 -9.91 17.24
CA LEU A 357 -33.51 -10.00 15.79
C LEU A 357 -32.55 -8.93 15.30
N ILE A 358 -31.66 -9.31 14.36
CA ILE A 358 -30.75 -8.37 13.69
C ILE A 358 -31.55 -7.37 12.87
N PRO A 359 -31.08 -6.13 12.70
CA PRO A 359 -31.78 -5.11 11.91
C PRO A 359 -31.63 -5.33 10.39
N ALA A 360 -31.83 -6.58 9.95
CA ALA A 360 -31.77 -7.03 8.56
C ALA A 360 -32.75 -8.17 8.33
N GLY A 361 -33.20 -8.39 7.11
CA GLY A 361 -34.20 -9.42 6.79
C GLY A 361 -35.50 -9.21 7.57
N THR A 362 -36.00 -10.25 8.23
CA THR A 362 -37.25 -10.20 9.01
C THR A 362 -37.20 -9.27 10.23
N GLY A 363 -36.00 -8.91 10.72
CA GLY A 363 -35.81 -7.93 11.81
C GLY A 363 -35.75 -6.48 11.34
N CYS A 364 -35.84 -6.22 10.05
CA CYS A 364 -35.86 -4.87 9.51
C CYS A 364 -37.18 -4.17 9.84
N ARG A 365 -37.12 -2.92 10.31
CA ARG A 365 -38.31 -2.13 10.67
C ARG A 365 -39.33 -2.00 9.54
N ALA A 366 -38.86 -2.04 8.27
CA ALA A 366 -39.73 -1.98 7.11
C ALA A 366 -40.70 -3.18 7.03
N TYR A 367 -40.30 -4.34 7.53
CA TYR A 367 -41.11 -5.55 7.53
C TYR A 367 -41.98 -5.72 8.79
N SER A 368 -41.69 -5.01 9.87
CA SER A 368 -42.46 -5.14 11.12
C SER A 368 -43.90 -4.64 11.01
N GLY A 369 -44.22 -3.83 9.98
CA GLY A 369 -45.55 -3.33 9.70
C GLY A 369 -46.37 -4.17 8.71
N ILE A 370 -45.75 -5.22 8.10
CA ILE A 370 -46.45 -6.07 7.14
C ILE A 370 -47.34 -7.06 7.90
N ARG A 371 -48.62 -7.00 7.66
CA ARG A 371 -49.59 -7.99 8.12
C ARG A 371 -49.93 -8.89 6.92
N ILE A 372 -49.91 -10.18 7.16
CA ILE A 372 -50.40 -11.18 6.19
C ILE A 372 -51.90 -11.21 6.38
N GLU A 373 -52.66 -10.81 5.40
CA GLU A 373 -54.10 -11.05 5.34
C GLU A 373 -54.29 -12.50 4.86
N GLU A 374 -54.73 -13.37 5.75
CA GLU A 374 -55.15 -14.68 5.35
C GLU A 374 -56.41 -14.52 4.51
N PRO A 375 -56.50 -15.14 3.30
CA PRO A 375 -57.73 -15.09 2.55
C PRO A 375 -58.86 -15.70 3.44
N GLU A 376 -59.97 -14.96 3.61
CA GLU A 376 -61.16 -15.52 4.22
C GLU A 376 -61.54 -16.75 3.41
N ILE A 377 -61.35 -17.93 3.98
CA ILE A 377 -61.91 -19.16 3.43
C ILE A 377 -63.39 -19.00 3.57
N GLU A 378 -64.09 -18.59 2.51
CA GLU A 378 -65.54 -18.73 2.39
C GLU A 378 -65.83 -20.21 2.64
N ASN A 379 -66.25 -20.54 3.90
CA ASN A 379 -66.87 -21.80 4.21
C ASN A 379 -68.16 -21.85 3.42
N SER A 380 -68.06 -22.23 2.17
CA SER A 380 -69.22 -22.68 1.37
C SER A 380 -69.69 -24.00 2.02
N GLY A 381 -70.75 -23.90 2.81
CA GLY A 381 -71.72 -24.87 3.19
C GLY A 381 -71.44 -26.35 2.90
N GLU A 382 -70.91 -27.04 3.89
CA GLU A 382 -71.03 -28.51 4.08
C GLU A 382 -70.94 -28.84 5.58
N GLU A 383 -71.75 -28.19 6.42
CA GLU A 383 -72.01 -28.61 7.79
C GLU A 383 -73.52 -28.75 8.07
N GLU A 384 -74.19 -29.57 7.30
CA GLU A 384 -75.55 -29.94 7.60
C GLU A 384 -75.87 -31.41 7.31
N GLU A 385 -75.04 -32.39 7.59
CA GLU A 385 -75.46 -33.83 7.51
C GLU A 385 -74.75 -34.80 8.48
N GLU A 386 -74.18 -34.35 9.59
CA GLU A 386 -73.64 -35.30 10.59
C GLU A 386 -74.11 -35.09 12.04
N LYS A 387 -75.40 -34.63 12.23
CA LYS A 387 -75.97 -34.56 13.58
C LYS A 387 -77.28 -35.35 13.75
N THR A 388 -77.45 -36.47 13.03
CA THR A 388 -78.66 -37.27 13.22
C THR A 388 -78.41 -38.77 13.24
N THR A 389 -77.36 -39.25 13.88
CA THR A 389 -77.27 -40.71 14.14
C THR A 389 -76.41 -41.08 15.37
N VAL A 390 -76.57 -40.42 16.52
CA VAL A 390 -76.16 -41.03 17.79
C VAL A 390 -77.18 -40.61 18.87
N ALA A 391 -78.42 -41.16 18.78
CA ALA A 391 -79.35 -41.16 19.87
C ALA A 391 -80.28 -42.36 19.70
N ALA A 392 -79.74 -43.57 19.82
CA ALA A 392 -80.45 -44.81 20.06
C ALA A 392 -79.39 -45.93 20.19
N GLU A 393 -78.85 -46.13 21.37
CA GLU A 393 -78.71 -47.39 22.12
C GLU A 393 -77.95 -47.12 23.44
#